data_590a1e73acdc713dca4892ebe26d8ec8
#
_entry.id   590a1e73acdc713dca4892ebe26d8ec8
#
_cell.length_a   1.000
_cell.length_b   1.000
_cell.length_c   1.000
_cell.angle_alpha   90.00
_cell.angle_beta   90.00
_cell.angle_gamma   90.00
#
_symmetry.space_group_name_H-M   'P 1'
#
loop_
_entity.id
_entity.type
_entity.pdbx_description
1 polymer ?
#
loop_
_entity_poly.entity_id
_entity_poly.type
_entity_poly.pdbx_seq_one_letter_code
_entity_poly.pdbx_strand_id
1 'polypeptide(L)'
;MPNFSRRAVLLQIGASGLAAVTPGAALAQNRYAALDTQPWSYLDGSEARFLASMADVLIPEDDFPSASQAGVVDFIDLQLAGPYGQGAGLFLEGPFADGTPEQGWQTAHTPASLIRNGIARLEDGGTRLVDLDANDRSAFVERLSKGEGFDLGDVPVQTLFDEIWALVKEGYFSDPIYGGNKDYAGWEMIGFPGAHAYYTDHVDKNAPFPAPPKGIAHVPGTGRSADTARPLRAQTAREEG
;
A
#
# COMPACT_ATOMS: atom_id res chain seq x y z
N MET A 1 -18.73 -16.83 19.25
CA MET A 1 -18.33 -15.49 18.75
C MET A 1 -18.38 -15.53 17.23
N PRO A 2 -19.09 -14.64 16.53
CA PRO A 2 -19.26 -14.76 15.09
C PRO A 2 -17.95 -14.34 14.38
N ASN A 3 -17.46 -15.23 13.52
CA ASN A 3 -16.37 -14.97 12.60
C ASN A 3 -16.81 -13.94 11.56
N PHE A 4 -16.28 -12.73 11.61
CA PHE A 4 -16.43 -11.74 10.56
C PHE A 4 -15.44 -12.04 9.44
N SER A 5 -15.93 -12.61 8.35
CA SER A 5 -15.20 -12.77 7.10
C SER A 5 -15.04 -11.40 6.44
N ARG A 6 -13.86 -11.13 5.86
CA ARG A 6 -13.55 -9.90 5.07
C ARG A 6 -14.59 -9.57 3.99
N ARG A 7 -15.43 -10.52 3.58
CA ARG A 7 -16.56 -10.34 2.65
C ARG A 7 -17.84 -9.79 3.31
N ALA A 8 -17.97 -9.83 4.63
CA ALA A 8 -19.21 -9.42 5.31
C ALA A 8 -19.28 -7.91 5.57
N VAL A 9 -18.18 -7.18 5.52
CA VAL A 9 -18.13 -5.72 5.73
C VAL A 9 -18.70 -4.96 4.53
N LEU A 10 -18.74 -5.56 3.34
CA LEU A 10 -19.26 -4.91 2.12
C LEU A 10 -20.80 -5.00 1.94
N LEU A 11 -21.54 -5.64 2.84
CA LEU A 11 -22.98 -5.93 2.63
C LEU A 11 -23.96 -5.31 3.64
N GLN A 12 -23.52 -4.48 4.57
CA GLN A 12 -24.42 -3.90 5.58
C GLN A 12 -24.26 -2.39 5.75
N ILE A 13 -24.55 -1.59 4.74
CA ILE A 13 -24.96 -0.20 4.95
C ILE A 13 -26.06 0.16 3.94
N GLY A 14 -27.29 -0.10 4.35
CA GLY A 14 -28.48 0.49 3.76
C GLY A 14 -29.14 1.42 4.76
N ALA A 15 -29.32 2.68 4.37
CA ALA A 15 -30.26 3.68 4.87
C ALA A 15 -30.10 4.18 6.32
N SER A 16 -29.60 5.39 6.49
CA SER A 16 -30.31 6.54 7.12
C SER A 16 -29.38 7.74 7.21
N GLY A 17 -29.75 8.85 6.59
CA GLY A 17 -28.98 10.10 6.62
C GLY A 17 -29.00 10.77 7.99
N LEU A 18 -27.81 11.20 8.36
CA LEU A 18 -27.48 12.39 9.16
C LEU A 18 -25.96 12.51 9.11
N ALA A 19 -25.45 13.56 8.46
CA ALA A 19 -24.02 13.85 8.40
C ALA A 19 -23.49 14.20 9.79
N ALA A 20 -23.12 13.18 10.55
CA ALA A 20 -22.25 13.34 11.70
C ALA A 20 -20.82 13.17 11.16
N VAL A 21 -20.06 14.26 11.13
CA VAL A 21 -18.59 14.20 10.94
C VAL A 21 -18.06 13.28 12.03
N THR A 22 -17.76 12.04 11.66
CA THR A 22 -17.20 11.09 12.60
C THR A 22 -15.79 11.55 12.99
N PRO A 23 -15.41 11.48 14.29
CA PRO A 23 -14.06 11.86 14.73
C PRO A 23 -12.93 11.14 13.96
N GLY A 24 -13.21 10.00 13.39
CA GLY A 24 -12.27 9.23 12.56
C GLY A 24 -11.87 9.90 11.24
N ALA A 25 -12.79 10.62 10.58
CA ALA A 25 -12.47 11.32 9.33
C ALA A 25 -11.52 12.51 9.58
N ALA A 26 -11.71 13.25 10.67
CA ALA A 26 -10.81 14.36 11.04
C ALA A 26 -9.40 13.88 11.43
N LEU A 27 -9.29 12.72 12.06
CA LEU A 27 -7.99 12.11 12.43
C LEU A 27 -7.25 11.57 11.20
N ALA A 28 -7.96 11.00 10.23
CA ALA A 28 -7.39 10.53 8.97
C ALA A 28 -6.86 11.70 8.12
N GLN A 29 -7.62 12.79 8.00
CA GLN A 29 -7.18 13.99 7.30
C GLN A 29 -5.92 14.61 7.93
N ASN A 30 -5.82 14.60 9.27
CA ASN A 30 -4.64 15.11 9.96
C ASN A 30 -3.39 14.23 9.74
N ARG A 31 -3.56 12.92 9.59
CA ARG A 31 -2.48 11.98 9.29
C ARG A 31 -1.83 12.27 7.92
N TYR A 32 -2.64 12.51 6.91
CA TYR A 32 -2.15 12.82 5.57
C TYR A 32 -1.57 14.23 5.45
N ALA A 33 -1.95 15.17 6.31
CA ALA A 33 -1.41 16.53 6.29
C ALA A 33 0.10 16.57 6.56
N ALA A 34 0.64 15.62 7.32
CA ALA A 34 2.08 15.52 7.58
C ALA A 34 2.89 15.24 6.31
N LEU A 35 2.27 14.62 5.29
CA LEU A 35 2.93 14.29 4.03
C LEU A 35 3.22 15.53 3.18
N ASP A 36 2.56 16.67 3.42
CA ASP A 36 2.82 17.92 2.69
C ASP A 36 4.18 18.52 2.97
N THR A 37 4.72 18.26 4.14
CA THR A 37 5.97 18.87 4.61
C THR A 37 7.15 17.89 4.61
N GLN A 38 6.90 16.64 4.26
CA GLN A 38 7.95 15.63 4.15
C GLN A 38 8.83 15.91 2.92
N PRO A 39 10.16 15.81 3.04
CA PRO A 39 11.07 15.95 1.90
C PRO A 39 11.01 14.67 1.04
N TRP A 40 10.20 14.69 0.01
CA TRP A 40 10.10 13.61 -0.97
C TRP A 40 11.25 13.67 -1.97
N SER A 41 11.65 12.51 -2.50
CA SER A 41 12.68 12.38 -3.53
C SER A 41 12.11 12.57 -4.93
N TYR A 42 10.89 12.12 -5.16
CA TYR A 42 10.18 12.20 -6.43
C TYR A 42 8.79 12.81 -6.28
N LEU A 43 7.99 12.36 -5.34
CA LEU A 43 6.62 12.81 -5.13
C LEU A 43 6.55 14.26 -4.66
N ASP A 44 5.42 14.91 -4.89
CA ASP A 44 5.02 16.07 -4.11
C ASP A 44 4.03 15.70 -2.99
N GLY A 45 3.70 16.67 -2.14
CA GLY A 45 2.81 16.43 -1.00
C GLY A 45 1.40 16.01 -1.43
N SER A 46 0.89 16.49 -2.58
CA SER A 46 -0.45 16.12 -3.06
C SER A 46 -0.46 14.70 -3.62
N GLU A 47 0.54 14.33 -4.40
CA GLU A 47 0.75 12.98 -4.91
C GLU A 47 0.90 11.98 -3.76
N ALA A 48 1.70 12.32 -2.74
CA ALA A 48 1.89 11.50 -1.56
C ALA A 48 0.58 11.26 -0.78
N ARG A 49 -0.25 12.30 -0.64
CA ARG A 49 -1.58 12.15 0.00
C ARG A 49 -2.55 11.31 -0.83
N PHE A 50 -2.56 11.48 -2.15
CA PHE A 50 -3.34 10.62 -3.04
C PHE A 50 -2.97 9.16 -2.84
N LEU A 51 -1.67 8.84 -2.95
CA LEU A 51 -1.15 7.48 -2.79
C LEU A 51 -1.42 6.90 -1.40
N ALA A 52 -1.24 7.69 -0.34
CA ALA A 52 -1.57 7.27 1.02
C ALA A 52 -3.06 6.95 1.18
N SER A 53 -3.94 7.82 0.64
CA SER A 53 -5.39 7.63 0.70
C SER A 53 -5.83 6.38 -0.06
N MET A 54 -5.24 6.13 -1.23
CA MET A 54 -5.52 4.95 -2.04
C MET A 54 -4.97 3.69 -1.38
N ALA A 55 -3.73 3.73 -0.89
CA ALA A 55 -3.09 2.61 -0.22
C ALA A 55 -3.86 2.16 1.04
N ASP A 56 -4.40 3.10 1.80
CA ASP A 56 -5.20 2.79 3.00
C ASP A 56 -6.60 2.21 2.68
N VAL A 57 -7.11 2.41 1.46
CA VAL A 57 -8.29 1.66 0.97
C VAL A 57 -7.92 0.23 0.60
N LEU A 58 -6.76 0.04 -0.02
CA LEU A 58 -6.27 -1.27 -0.49
C LEU A 58 -5.82 -2.17 0.66
N ILE A 59 -5.13 -1.60 1.65
CA ILE A 59 -4.69 -2.28 2.88
C ILE A 59 -5.06 -1.39 4.06
N PRO A 60 -6.32 -1.51 4.55
CA PRO A 60 -6.79 -0.70 5.66
C PRO A 60 -6.21 -1.14 7.00
N GLU A 61 -6.26 -0.23 7.97
CA GLU A 61 -5.93 -0.53 9.36
C GLU A 61 -6.93 -1.53 9.95
N ASP A 62 -6.40 -2.60 10.54
CA ASP A 62 -7.14 -3.58 11.32
C ASP A 62 -6.34 -3.91 12.60
N ASP A 63 -6.04 -5.19 12.85
CA ASP A 63 -5.09 -5.58 13.91
C ASP A 63 -3.64 -5.18 13.59
N PHE A 64 -3.38 -4.83 12.34
CA PHE A 64 -2.10 -4.36 11.80
C PHE A 64 -2.24 -2.94 11.24
N PRO A 65 -1.12 -2.19 11.16
CA PRO A 65 -1.11 -0.85 10.57
C PRO A 65 -1.64 -0.83 9.14
N SER A 66 -2.27 0.27 8.74
CA SER A 66 -2.61 0.50 7.33
C SER A 66 -1.37 0.65 6.46
N ALA A 67 -1.55 0.61 5.14
CA ALA A 67 -0.43 0.76 4.20
C ALA A 67 0.36 2.06 4.40
N SER A 68 -0.34 3.19 4.61
CA SER A 68 0.35 4.47 4.84
C SER A 68 1.10 4.50 6.17
N GLN A 69 0.56 3.89 7.23
CA GLN A 69 1.21 3.77 8.53
C GLN A 69 2.44 2.86 8.46
N ALA A 70 2.40 1.81 7.64
CA ALA A 70 3.53 0.92 7.38
C ALA A 70 4.61 1.55 6.47
N GLY A 71 4.44 2.82 6.03
CA GLY A 71 5.43 3.54 5.25
C GLY A 71 5.46 3.19 3.77
N VAL A 72 4.36 2.67 3.22
CA VAL A 72 4.26 2.31 1.80
C VAL A 72 4.55 3.49 0.89
N VAL A 73 4.14 4.72 1.27
CA VAL A 73 4.40 5.91 0.46
C VAL A 73 5.90 6.24 0.38
N ASP A 74 6.65 6.04 1.47
CA ASP A 74 8.11 6.21 1.45
C ASP A 74 8.78 5.20 0.49
N PHE A 75 8.28 3.95 0.48
CA PHE A 75 8.74 2.95 -0.48
C PHE A 75 8.46 3.39 -1.92
N ILE A 76 7.22 3.81 -2.22
CA ILE A 76 6.83 4.26 -3.56
C ILE A 76 7.69 5.43 -4.02
N ASP A 77 7.90 6.44 -3.17
CA ASP A 77 8.75 7.59 -3.47
C ASP A 77 10.16 7.18 -3.89
N LEU A 78 10.79 6.29 -3.13
CA LEU A 78 12.14 5.80 -3.41
C LEU A 78 12.19 4.98 -4.71
N GLN A 79 11.17 4.13 -4.99
CA GLN A 79 11.12 3.37 -6.23
C GLN A 79 10.96 4.29 -7.44
N LEU A 80 10.08 5.30 -7.36
CA LEU A 80 9.84 6.23 -8.45
C LEU A 80 11.01 7.18 -8.70
N ALA A 81 11.76 7.55 -7.66
CA ALA A 81 12.99 8.34 -7.79
C ALA A 81 14.15 7.55 -8.44
N GLY A 82 14.11 6.23 -8.35
CA GLY A 82 15.16 5.33 -8.80
C GLY A 82 15.09 4.89 -10.27
N PRO A 83 15.96 3.97 -10.67
CA PRO A 83 15.99 3.42 -12.03
C PRO A 83 14.67 2.76 -12.45
N TYR A 84 13.95 2.13 -11.53
CA TYR A 84 12.62 1.56 -11.76
C TYR A 84 11.65 2.63 -12.25
N GLY A 85 11.51 3.73 -11.52
CA GLY A 85 10.62 4.83 -11.91
C GLY A 85 10.94 5.44 -13.25
N GLN A 86 12.21 5.40 -13.66
CA GLN A 86 12.68 5.86 -14.96
C GLN A 86 12.48 4.84 -16.09
N GLY A 87 11.94 3.65 -15.78
CA GLY A 87 11.68 2.60 -16.75
C GLY A 87 12.93 1.81 -17.15
N ALA A 88 13.96 1.75 -16.29
CA ALA A 88 15.14 0.94 -16.56
C ALA A 88 14.75 -0.53 -16.73
N GLY A 89 15.10 -1.08 -17.88
CA GLY A 89 14.71 -2.45 -18.26
C GLY A 89 13.38 -2.57 -18.98
N LEU A 90 12.63 -1.48 -19.14
CA LEU A 90 11.43 -1.45 -19.97
C LEU A 90 11.79 -1.07 -21.41
N PHE A 91 11.09 -1.66 -22.39
CA PHE A 91 11.16 -1.25 -23.78
C PHE A 91 10.10 -0.17 -24.02
N LEU A 92 10.56 1.07 -24.13
CA LEU A 92 9.69 2.25 -24.25
C LEU A 92 9.71 2.88 -25.67
N GLU A 93 10.14 2.12 -26.68
CA GLU A 93 10.12 2.54 -28.07
C GLU A 93 8.88 1.98 -28.76
N GLY A 94 8.03 2.89 -29.30
CA GLY A 94 6.83 2.51 -30.03
C GLY A 94 7.12 1.84 -31.39
N PRO A 95 6.09 1.38 -32.11
CA PRO A 95 4.68 1.63 -31.80
C PRO A 95 4.14 0.75 -30.68
N PHE A 96 3.34 1.34 -29.79
CA PHE A 96 2.61 0.62 -28.75
C PHE A 96 1.29 0.15 -29.34
N ALA A 97 1.03 -1.15 -29.29
CA ALA A 97 -0.21 -1.76 -29.72
C ALA A 97 -1.08 -2.13 -28.51
N ASP A 98 -2.38 -2.24 -28.73
CA ASP A 98 -3.25 -2.87 -27.74
C ASP A 98 -2.76 -4.31 -27.55
N GLY A 99 -2.35 -4.63 -26.33
CA GLY A 99 -1.82 -5.93 -25.96
C GLY A 99 -2.65 -6.62 -24.89
N THR A 100 -2.37 -7.89 -24.63
CA THR A 100 -2.89 -8.58 -23.44
C THR A 100 -1.98 -8.30 -22.24
N PRO A 101 -2.47 -8.48 -20.99
CA PRO A 101 -1.66 -8.27 -19.78
C PRO A 101 -0.35 -9.07 -19.78
N GLU A 102 -0.34 -10.25 -20.43
CA GLU A 102 0.82 -11.13 -20.52
C GLU A 102 1.91 -10.62 -21.47
N GLN A 103 1.59 -9.64 -22.31
CA GLN A 103 2.55 -9.02 -23.23
C GLN A 103 3.40 -7.92 -22.59
N GLY A 104 3.15 -7.62 -21.30
CA GLY A 104 3.93 -6.67 -20.52
C GLY A 104 3.57 -5.21 -20.79
N TRP A 105 4.54 -4.33 -20.62
CA TRP A 105 4.36 -2.88 -20.66
C TRP A 105 4.05 -2.38 -22.08
N GLN A 106 2.87 -1.82 -22.29
CA GLN A 106 2.38 -1.37 -23.59
C GLN A 106 2.03 0.13 -23.59
N THR A 107 2.82 0.94 -22.93
CA THR A 107 2.65 2.39 -22.91
C THR A 107 4.00 3.12 -23.00
N ALA A 108 3.99 4.34 -23.54
CA ALA A 108 5.18 5.20 -23.59
C ALA A 108 5.56 5.80 -22.22
N HIS A 109 4.68 5.68 -21.23
CA HIS A 109 4.94 6.18 -19.89
C HIS A 109 5.97 5.32 -19.16
N THR A 110 6.92 5.95 -18.48
CA THR A 110 7.68 5.29 -17.44
C THR A 110 6.79 5.08 -16.20
N PRO A 111 7.09 4.15 -15.25
CA PRO A 111 6.33 4.02 -14.01
C PRO A 111 6.12 5.34 -13.29
N ALA A 112 7.17 6.16 -13.17
CA ALA A 112 7.11 7.48 -12.55
C ALA A 112 6.16 8.43 -13.30
N SER A 113 6.27 8.54 -14.62
CA SER A 113 5.39 9.41 -15.41
C SER A 113 3.95 8.90 -15.48
N LEU A 114 3.75 7.58 -15.49
CA LEU A 114 2.43 6.97 -15.46
C LEU A 114 1.67 7.38 -14.19
N ILE A 115 2.30 7.22 -13.04
CA ILE A 115 1.69 7.55 -11.74
C ILE A 115 1.43 9.05 -11.63
N ARG A 116 2.43 9.90 -11.92
CA ARG A 116 2.28 11.36 -11.86
C ARG A 116 1.17 11.87 -12.76
N ASN A 117 1.21 11.51 -14.04
CA ASN A 117 0.21 11.94 -15.00
C ASN A 117 -1.18 11.37 -14.69
N GLY A 118 -1.23 10.13 -14.20
CA GLY A 118 -2.46 9.49 -13.77
C GLY A 118 -3.13 10.22 -12.61
N ILE A 119 -2.38 10.51 -11.55
CA ILE A 119 -2.88 11.27 -10.39
C ILE A 119 -3.35 12.66 -10.82
N ALA A 120 -2.54 13.38 -11.60
CA ALA A 120 -2.90 14.71 -12.08
C ALA A 120 -4.25 14.71 -12.81
N ARG A 121 -4.50 13.73 -13.68
CA ARG A 121 -5.76 13.62 -14.43
C ARG A 121 -6.94 13.13 -13.60
N LEU A 122 -6.69 12.26 -12.62
CA LEU A 122 -7.74 11.80 -11.69
C LEU A 122 -8.25 12.94 -10.81
N GLU A 123 -7.39 13.90 -10.47
CA GLU A 123 -7.73 15.05 -9.61
C GLU A 123 -8.03 16.35 -10.39
N ASP A 124 -7.91 16.36 -11.73
CA ASP A 124 -8.14 17.56 -12.57
C ASP A 124 -9.59 18.11 -12.46
N GLY A 125 -10.54 17.25 -12.13
CA GLY A 125 -11.92 17.62 -11.86
C GLY A 125 -12.15 18.38 -10.55
N GLY A 126 -11.11 18.70 -9.77
CA GLY A 126 -11.18 19.40 -8.50
C GLY A 126 -11.60 18.55 -7.31
N THR A 127 -11.91 17.28 -7.52
CA THR A 127 -12.21 16.34 -6.42
C THR A 127 -10.96 15.55 -6.08
N ARG A 128 -10.38 15.83 -4.91
CA ARG A 128 -9.21 15.09 -4.44
C ARG A 128 -9.63 13.85 -3.66
N LEU A 129 -8.96 12.74 -3.91
CA LEU A 129 -9.25 11.46 -3.24
C LEU A 129 -9.20 11.58 -1.72
N VAL A 130 -8.26 12.37 -1.20
CA VAL A 130 -8.07 12.59 0.24
C VAL A 130 -9.27 13.30 0.90
N ASP A 131 -10.02 14.11 0.14
CA ASP A 131 -11.15 14.89 0.65
C ASP A 131 -12.46 14.08 0.65
N LEU A 132 -12.50 12.93 -0.01
CA LEU A 132 -13.66 12.04 -0.02
C LEU A 132 -13.85 11.35 1.34
N ASP A 133 -15.10 11.05 1.67
CA ASP A 133 -15.37 10.18 2.82
C ASP A 133 -14.93 8.73 2.55
N ALA A 134 -15.01 7.88 3.56
CA ALA A 134 -14.49 6.50 3.46
C ALA A 134 -15.24 5.65 2.41
N ASN A 135 -16.56 5.86 2.26
CA ASN A 135 -17.37 5.10 1.31
C ASN A 135 -17.11 5.57 -0.12
N ASP A 136 -17.10 6.88 -0.34
CA ASP A 136 -16.82 7.47 -1.65
C ASP A 136 -15.40 7.17 -2.10
N ARG A 137 -14.43 7.16 -1.18
CA ARG A 137 -13.05 6.77 -1.45
C ARG A 137 -12.95 5.30 -1.89
N SER A 138 -13.63 4.41 -1.17
CA SER A 138 -13.67 2.99 -1.53
C SER A 138 -14.35 2.77 -2.87
N ALA A 139 -15.47 3.46 -3.15
CA ALA A 139 -16.14 3.40 -4.43
C ALA A 139 -15.28 3.95 -5.59
N PHE A 140 -14.49 5.00 -5.33
CA PHE A 140 -13.55 5.54 -6.31
C PHE A 140 -12.48 4.51 -6.67
N VAL A 141 -11.83 3.91 -5.65
CA VAL A 141 -10.79 2.89 -5.86
C VAL A 141 -11.34 1.65 -6.54
N GLU A 142 -12.56 1.22 -6.19
CA GLU A 142 -13.24 0.10 -6.85
C GLU A 142 -13.50 0.37 -8.35
N ARG A 143 -13.99 1.56 -8.71
CA ARG A 143 -14.18 1.94 -10.11
C ARG A 143 -12.84 1.99 -10.86
N LEU A 144 -11.80 2.57 -10.22
CA LEU A 144 -10.47 2.65 -10.82
C LEU A 144 -9.91 1.24 -11.10
N SER A 145 -10.12 0.28 -10.18
CA SER A 145 -9.69 -1.11 -10.35
C SER A 145 -10.39 -1.84 -11.51
N LYS A 146 -11.55 -1.35 -11.92
CA LYS A 146 -12.31 -1.90 -13.07
C LYS A 146 -12.09 -1.13 -14.35
N GLY A 147 -11.33 -0.02 -14.30
CA GLY A 147 -11.17 0.88 -15.44
C GLY A 147 -12.44 1.63 -15.80
N GLU A 148 -13.43 1.73 -14.88
CA GLU A 148 -14.77 2.24 -15.17
C GLU A 148 -14.91 3.74 -14.85
N GLY A 149 -15.40 4.51 -15.82
CA GLY A 149 -15.81 5.90 -15.62
C GLY A 149 -14.66 6.91 -15.52
N PHE A 150 -13.48 6.56 -16.01
CA PHE A 150 -12.33 7.44 -16.12
C PHE A 150 -11.89 7.57 -17.58
N ASP A 151 -11.68 8.80 -18.04
CA ASP A 151 -10.98 9.12 -19.28
C ASP A 151 -9.69 9.86 -18.90
N LEU A 152 -8.59 9.16 -18.94
CA LEU A 152 -7.27 9.69 -18.60
C LEU A 152 -6.42 9.95 -19.87
N GLY A 153 -7.04 10.02 -21.03
CA GLY A 153 -6.36 10.28 -22.30
C GLY A 153 -5.36 9.17 -22.64
N ASP A 154 -4.06 9.49 -22.72
CA ASP A 154 -2.99 8.55 -23.06
C ASP A 154 -2.48 7.73 -21.85
N VAL A 155 -3.03 7.94 -20.66
CA VAL A 155 -2.72 7.12 -19.46
C VAL A 155 -3.69 5.94 -19.40
N PRO A 156 -3.24 4.70 -19.57
CA PRO A 156 -4.11 3.53 -19.48
C PRO A 156 -4.57 3.32 -18.05
N VAL A 157 -5.87 3.42 -17.80
CA VAL A 157 -6.47 3.38 -16.45
C VAL A 157 -6.12 2.09 -15.70
N GLN A 158 -6.27 0.95 -16.38
CA GLN A 158 -5.99 -0.35 -15.77
C GLN A 158 -4.50 -0.49 -15.42
N THR A 159 -3.61 -0.10 -16.33
CA THR A 159 -2.15 -0.13 -16.08
C THR A 159 -1.77 0.77 -14.90
N LEU A 160 -2.39 1.94 -14.79
CA LEU A 160 -2.17 2.85 -13.66
C LEU A 160 -2.59 2.20 -12.33
N PHE A 161 -3.77 1.58 -12.29
CA PHE A 161 -4.23 0.90 -11.07
C PHE A 161 -3.33 -0.27 -10.70
N ASP A 162 -3.02 -1.13 -11.68
CA ASP A 162 -2.21 -2.33 -11.46
C ASP A 162 -0.82 -1.98 -10.96
N GLU A 163 -0.23 -0.88 -11.49
CA GLU A 163 1.07 -0.37 -11.09
C GLU A 163 1.05 0.14 -9.64
N ILE A 164 0.06 0.98 -9.28
CA ILE A 164 -0.08 1.45 -7.90
C ILE A 164 -0.32 0.26 -6.96
N TRP A 165 -1.18 -0.68 -7.34
CA TRP A 165 -1.45 -1.87 -6.54
C TRP A 165 -0.22 -2.76 -6.34
N ALA A 166 0.60 -2.93 -7.38
CA ALA A 166 1.87 -3.66 -7.28
C ALA A 166 2.80 -2.99 -6.27
N LEU A 167 3.02 -1.67 -6.40
CA LEU A 167 3.88 -0.91 -5.50
C LEU A 167 3.36 -0.89 -4.05
N VAL A 168 2.04 -0.84 -3.84
CA VAL A 168 1.45 -0.93 -2.50
C VAL A 168 1.74 -2.29 -1.86
N LYS A 169 1.56 -3.39 -2.59
CA LYS A 169 1.88 -4.73 -2.09
C LYS A 169 3.37 -4.87 -1.80
N GLU A 170 4.21 -4.45 -2.74
CA GLU A 170 5.66 -4.52 -2.58
C GLU A 170 6.11 -3.70 -1.37
N GLY A 171 5.65 -2.46 -1.23
CA GLY A 171 6.00 -1.61 -0.09
C GLY A 171 5.53 -2.16 1.25
N TYR A 172 4.38 -2.84 1.28
CA TYR A 172 3.84 -3.41 2.52
C TYR A 172 4.57 -4.69 2.97
N PHE A 173 5.12 -5.46 2.02
CA PHE A 173 5.76 -6.76 2.29
C PHE A 173 7.27 -6.80 2.01
N SER A 174 7.87 -5.72 1.53
CA SER A 174 9.32 -5.65 1.29
C SER A 174 10.12 -5.69 2.60
N ASP A 175 11.43 -5.90 2.48
CA ASP A 175 12.33 -5.64 3.61
C ASP A 175 12.30 -4.14 3.95
N PRO A 176 12.22 -3.75 5.23
CA PRO A 176 12.20 -2.35 5.66
C PRO A 176 13.37 -1.49 5.17
N ILE A 177 14.45 -2.10 4.71
CA ILE A 177 15.58 -1.40 4.10
C ILE A 177 15.16 -0.56 2.88
N TYR A 178 14.07 -0.96 2.21
CA TYR A 178 13.55 -0.28 1.03
C TYR A 178 12.54 0.83 1.33
N GLY A 179 12.32 1.16 2.62
CA GLY A 179 11.49 2.28 3.05
C GLY A 179 10.08 1.93 3.53
N GLY A 180 9.48 0.84 3.04
CA GLY A 180 8.18 0.33 3.46
C GLY A 180 8.24 -0.63 4.65
N ASN A 181 7.11 -1.32 4.91
CA ASN A 181 7.01 -2.37 5.93
C ASN A 181 7.63 -1.98 7.30
N LYS A 182 7.38 -0.73 7.71
CA LYS A 182 7.90 -0.19 8.97
C LYS A 182 7.49 -1.10 10.13
N ASP A 183 8.44 -1.34 11.03
CA ASP A 183 8.29 -2.23 12.18
C ASP A 183 7.85 -3.66 11.82
N TYR A 184 8.15 -4.09 10.57
CA TYR A 184 7.82 -5.41 10.04
C TYR A 184 6.31 -5.71 9.99
N ALA A 185 5.45 -4.69 9.91
CA ALA A 185 4.00 -4.81 9.98
C ALA A 185 3.42 -5.87 9.02
N GLY A 186 3.83 -5.85 7.75
CA GLY A 186 3.40 -6.83 6.76
C GLY A 186 3.94 -8.24 7.03
N TRP A 187 5.17 -8.36 7.52
CA TRP A 187 5.77 -9.66 7.85
C TRP A 187 5.14 -10.27 9.09
N GLU A 188 4.83 -9.47 10.12
CA GLU A 188 4.11 -9.92 11.30
C GLU A 188 2.69 -10.40 10.94
N MET A 189 2.00 -9.68 10.04
CA MET A 189 0.66 -10.02 9.58
C MET A 189 0.61 -11.41 8.92
N ILE A 190 1.63 -11.77 8.13
CA ILE A 190 1.67 -13.06 7.43
C ILE A 190 2.50 -14.12 8.16
N GLY A 191 3.11 -13.79 9.31
CA GLY A 191 3.99 -14.70 10.05
C GLY A 191 5.32 -14.97 9.34
N PHE A 192 5.81 -14.05 8.49
CA PHE A 192 7.09 -14.21 7.81
C PHE A 192 8.24 -13.80 8.73
N PRO A 193 9.20 -14.70 8.99
CA PRO A 193 10.26 -14.44 9.96
C PRO A 193 11.39 -13.53 9.42
N GLY A 194 11.39 -13.20 8.13
CA GLY A 194 12.41 -12.33 7.54
C GLY A 194 13.72 -13.02 7.21
N ALA A 195 14.82 -12.27 7.23
CA ALA A 195 16.14 -12.68 6.76
C ALA A 195 17.00 -13.35 7.84
N HIS A 196 16.55 -14.47 8.38
CA HIS A 196 17.40 -15.29 9.26
C HIS A 196 18.37 -16.14 8.44
N ALA A 197 19.58 -16.32 8.93
CA ALA A 197 20.61 -17.08 8.24
C ALA A 197 20.36 -18.60 8.25
N TYR A 198 19.51 -19.11 9.11
CA TYR A 198 19.36 -20.55 9.34
C TYR A 198 17.93 -20.91 9.74
N TYR A 199 17.33 -21.83 9.01
CA TYR A 199 15.96 -22.32 9.22
C TYR A 199 15.87 -23.84 9.34
N THR A 200 16.96 -24.59 9.13
CA THR A 200 16.93 -26.04 8.97
C THR A 200 16.26 -26.78 10.13
N ASP A 201 16.47 -26.30 11.35
CA ASP A 201 15.88 -26.94 12.55
C ASP A 201 14.36 -26.73 12.68
N HIS A 202 13.78 -25.90 11.78
CA HIS A 202 12.37 -25.52 11.81
C HIS A 202 11.59 -25.95 10.57
N VAL A 203 12.24 -26.44 9.52
CA VAL A 203 11.61 -26.81 8.24
C VAL A 203 10.51 -27.86 8.43
N ASP A 204 10.76 -28.89 9.26
CA ASP A 204 9.83 -29.98 9.49
C ASP A 204 8.86 -29.71 10.66
N LYS A 205 8.96 -28.58 11.33
CA LYS A 205 8.08 -28.20 12.44
C LYS A 205 6.92 -27.40 11.89
N ASN A 206 5.73 -27.97 11.94
CA ASN A 206 4.51 -27.24 11.60
C ASN A 206 4.12 -26.27 12.75
N ALA A 207 5.01 -25.31 13.03
CA ALA A 207 4.86 -24.33 14.10
C ALA A 207 5.43 -22.96 13.64
N PRO A 208 4.94 -21.84 14.19
CA PRO A 208 5.51 -20.53 13.94
C PRO A 208 7.02 -20.50 14.25
N PHE A 209 7.78 -19.74 13.47
CA PHE A 209 9.19 -19.53 13.77
C PHE A 209 9.34 -18.76 15.09
N PRO A 210 10.24 -19.21 16.01
CA PRO A 210 10.24 -18.73 17.39
C PRO A 210 10.90 -17.36 17.60
N ALA A 211 11.39 -16.72 16.56
CA ALA A 211 12.04 -15.41 16.65
C ALA A 211 11.22 -14.33 15.91
N PRO A 212 11.30 -13.06 16.36
CA PRO A 212 10.64 -11.95 15.68
C PRO A 212 11.21 -11.75 14.26
N PRO A 213 10.45 -11.07 13.37
CA PRO A 213 10.94 -10.74 12.04
C PRO A 213 12.27 -9.99 12.06
N LYS A 214 13.11 -10.27 11.08
CA LYS A 214 14.44 -9.68 10.97
C LYS A 214 14.71 -9.28 9.52
N GLY A 215 14.98 -7.99 9.27
CA GLY A 215 15.38 -7.47 7.97
C GLY A 215 16.86 -7.70 7.65
N ILE A 216 17.24 -7.52 6.39
CA ILE A 216 18.62 -7.65 5.88
C ILE A 216 19.57 -6.70 6.60
N ALA A 217 19.15 -5.46 6.85
CA ALA A 217 19.94 -4.44 7.54
C ALA A 217 19.80 -4.47 9.07
N HIS A 218 19.26 -5.54 9.65
CA HIS A 218 19.13 -5.65 11.09
C HIS A 218 20.51 -5.78 11.76
N VAL A 219 20.93 -4.72 12.43
CA VAL A 219 22.16 -4.71 13.22
C VAL A 219 21.77 -4.90 14.69
N PRO A 220 22.19 -6.00 15.35
CA PRO A 220 21.93 -6.22 16.75
C PRO A 220 22.46 -5.04 17.59
N GLY A 221 21.62 -4.47 18.47
CA GLY A 221 22.01 -3.38 19.37
C GLY A 221 21.86 -1.97 18.81
N THR A 222 21.45 -1.77 17.56
CA THR A 222 21.14 -0.44 17.00
C THR A 222 19.66 -0.11 17.14
N GLY A 223 19.16 -0.10 18.35
CA GLY A 223 18.03 0.72 18.79
C GLY A 223 16.64 0.49 18.24
N ARG A 224 16.40 -0.46 17.33
CA ARG A 224 15.07 -1.05 17.17
C ARG A 224 15.04 -2.28 18.05
N SER A 225 14.77 -2.03 19.32
CA SER A 225 14.71 -3.07 20.33
C SER A 225 13.51 -3.97 20.05
N ALA A 226 13.61 -5.22 20.51
CA ALA A 226 12.48 -6.13 20.64
C ALA A 226 11.29 -5.53 21.43
N ASP A 227 11.49 -4.41 22.12
CA ASP A 227 10.48 -3.67 22.87
C ASP A 227 9.53 -2.85 21.96
N THR A 228 9.88 -2.61 20.70
CA THR A 228 8.98 -2.00 19.71
C THR A 228 8.34 -3.04 18.78
N ALA A 229 8.78 -4.28 18.83
CA ALA A 229 8.06 -5.38 18.21
C ALA A 229 6.74 -5.56 18.98
N ARG A 230 5.63 -5.19 18.35
CA ARG A 230 4.28 -5.45 18.88
C ARG A 230 4.19 -6.95 19.16
N PRO A 231 3.85 -7.39 20.40
CA PRO A 231 3.76 -8.80 20.69
C PRO A 231 2.77 -9.44 19.73
N LEU A 232 3.16 -10.57 19.15
CA LEU A 232 2.36 -11.36 18.21
C LEU A 232 1.00 -11.71 18.84
N ARG A 233 0.00 -10.86 18.67
CA ARG A 233 -1.39 -11.11 19.13
C ARG A 233 -2.00 -12.35 18.50
N ALA A 234 -1.47 -12.80 17.36
CA ALA A 234 -1.95 -14.02 16.68
C ALA A 234 -1.61 -15.32 17.41
N GLN A 235 -0.69 -15.32 18.36
CA GLN A 235 -0.32 -16.53 19.11
C GLN A 235 -1.24 -16.79 20.31
N THR A 236 -1.74 -15.76 20.97
CA THR A 236 -2.60 -15.91 22.14
C THR A 236 -4.02 -16.38 21.83
N ALA A 237 -4.52 -16.15 20.61
CA ALA A 237 -5.86 -16.60 20.21
C ALA A 237 -5.93 -18.11 19.85
N ARG A 238 -4.80 -18.82 19.76
CA ARG A 238 -4.74 -20.25 19.43
C ARG A 238 -4.51 -21.16 20.64
N GLU A 239 -4.15 -20.60 21.78
CA GLU A 239 -3.96 -21.37 23.02
C GLU A 239 -5.21 -21.48 23.89
N GLU A 240 -6.29 -20.74 23.56
CA GLU A 240 -7.57 -20.77 24.29
C GLU A 240 -8.73 -21.45 23.51
N GLY A 241 -8.43 -22.25 22.47
CA GLY A 241 -9.42 -22.96 21.67
C GLY A 241 -9.33 -24.48 21.76
#